data_21e19952c77adee0b4c4218c3d84f16a
#
_entry.id   21e19952c77adee0b4c4218c3d84f16a
#
_cell.length_a   1.000
_cell.length_b   1.000
_cell.length_c   1.000
_cell.angle_alpha   90.00
_cell.angle_beta   90.00
_cell.angle_gamma   90.00
#
_symmetry.space_group_name_H-M   'P 1'
#
loop_
_entity.id
_entity.type
_entity.pdbx_description
1 polymer ?
#
loop_
_entity_poly.entity_id
_entity_poly.type
_entity_poly.pdbx_seq_one_letter_code
_entity_poly.pdbx_strand_id
1 'polypeptide(L)'
;TLSLHDALPIYIINELVHLNNGTFEYDPADIEIMKKAAKENDYLGMNHYQSHFIKAYDGENEIHHNGTGEKGTKKFKLKGVGERVFKEGIPTTDWDWLIYPQGMYDMIMRIKKQYPNYKAIYITENGMGYKDDFNNGNIDDSPRIDYIKQHLQWLLKSIEDGANVKGYFVWSLMDVFSWSNGYNKRYGLFYVDYNTQERYPKKSAYWYKSVSETKEV
;
A
#
# COMPACT_ATOMS: atom_id res chain seq x y z
N THR A 1 -22.55 -18.31 -18.69
CA THR A 1 -22.84 -17.21 -17.74
C THR A 1 -21.53 -16.72 -17.18
N LEU A 2 -21.08 -15.54 -17.64
CA LEU A 2 -19.99 -14.80 -17.00
C LEU A 2 -20.39 -14.58 -15.53
N SER A 3 -19.54 -15.00 -14.60
CA SER A 3 -19.77 -14.70 -13.20
C SER A 3 -19.67 -13.18 -13.00
N LEU A 4 -20.35 -12.63 -12.01
CA LEU A 4 -20.23 -11.21 -11.66
C LEU A 4 -18.75 -10.79 -11.46
N HIS A 5 -17.89 -11.72 -11.07
CA HIS A 5 -16.47 -11.51 -10.84
C HIS A 5 -15.66 -11.36 -12.15
N ASP A 6 -16.09 -12.00 -13.24
CA ASP A 6 -15.44 -11.87 -14.57
C ASP A 6 -15.85 -10.57 -15.26
N ALA A 7 -17.01 -10.03 -14.91
CA ALA A 7 -17.57 -8.82 -15.52
C ALA A 7 -17.12 -7.52 -14.82
N LEU A 8 -16.77 -7.57 -13.54
CA LEU A 8 -16.46 -6.37 -12.73
C LEU A 8 -15.33 -5.50 -13.32
N PRO A 9 -14.18 -6.07 -13.79
CA PRO A 9 -13.12 -5.28 -14.41
C PRO A 9 -13.59 -4.58 -15.70
N ILE A 10 -14.40 -5.22 -16.48
CA ILE A 10 -14.93 -4.68 -17.75
C ILE A 10 -15.90 -3.53 -17.47
N TYR A 11 -16.77 -3.67 -16.48
CA TYR A 11 -17.67 -2.59 -16.05
C TYR A 11 -16.87 -1.39 -15.53
N ILE A 12 -15.86 -1.59 -14.71
CA ILE A 12 -15.02 -0.51 -14.19
C ILE A 12 -14.29 0.22 -15.33
N ILE A 13 -13.73 -0.52 -16.30
CA ILE A 13 -13.08 0.07 -17.46
C ILE A 13 -14.08 0.91 -18.26
N ASN A 14 -15.27 0.38 -18.56
CA ASN A 14 -16.28 1.09 -19.29
C ASN A 14 -16.76 2.36 -18.57
N GLU A 15 -16.96 2.29 -17.25
CA GLU A 15 -17.28 3.46 -16.42
C GLU A 15 -16.17 4.51 -16.46
N LEU A 16 -14.90 4.12 -16.30
CA LEU A 16 -13.77 5.05 -16.35
C LEU A 16 -13.60 5.67 -17.73
N VAL A 17 -13.80 4.91 -18.79
CA VAL A 17 -13.78 5.40 -20.16
C VAL A 17 -14.90 6.42 -20.40
N HIS A 18 -16.10 6.12 -19.95
CA HIS A 18 -17.25 7.01 -20.05
C HIS A 18 -17.02 8.32 -19.24
N LEU A 19 -16.54 8.22 -18.02
CA LEU A 19 -16.23 9.37 -17.15
C LEU A 19 -15.16 10.30 -17.74
N ASN A 20 -14.24 9.75 -18.54
CA ASN A 20 -13.16 10.53 -19.16
C ASN A 20 -13.47 10.94 -20.62
N ASN A 21 -14.68 10.66 -21.13
CA ASN A 21 -15.04 10.88 -22.53
C ASN A 21 -14.02 10.26 -23.52
N GLY A 22 -13.44 9.12 -23.12
CA GLY A 22 -12.42 8.43 -23.90
C GLY A 22 -12.93 7.18 -24.59
N THR A 23 -12.04 6.50 -25.28
CA THR A 23 -12.24 5.14 -25.80
C THR A 23 -11.15 4.24 -25.23
N PHE A 24 -11.50 2.99 -24.99
CA PHE A 24 -10.55 1.95 -24.64
C PHE A 24 -10.81 0.75 -25.53
N GLU A 25 -9.87 0.49 -26.41
CA GLU A 25 -9.94 -0.65 -27.34
C GLU A 25 -8.95 -1.73 -26.88
N TYR A 26 -9.37 -2.97 -26.93
CA TYR A 26 -8.53 -4.12 -26.65
C TYR A 26 -8.88 -5.27 -27.59
N ASP A 27 -7.90 -6.10 -27.91
CA ASP A 27 -8.15 -7.33 -28.65
C ASP A 27 -8.77 -8.38 -27.68
N PRO A 28 -9.95 -8.94 -27.97
CA PRO A 28 -10.51 -10.04 -27.18
C PRO A 28 -9.55 -11.22 -26.97
N ALA A 29 -8.61 -11.44 -27.88
CA ALA A 29 -7.56 -12.45 -27.72
C ALA A 29 -6.63 -12.18 -26.55
N ASP A 30 -6.42 -10.91 -26.16
CA ASP A 30 -5.59 -10.54 -25.01
C ASP A 30 -6.15 -11.08 -23.70
N ILE A 31 -7.48 -11.20 -23.60
CA ILE A 31 -8.14 -11.77 -22.42
C ILE A 31 -7.71 -13.23 -22.21
N GLU A 32 -7.61 -14.00 -23.27
CA GLU A 32 -7.17 -15.40 -23.17
C GLU A 32 -5.69 -15.52 -22.81
N ILE A 33 -4.86 -14.62 -23.31
CA ILE A 33 -3.44 -14.52 -22.91
C ILE A 33 -3.35 -14.19 -21.41
N MET A 34 -4.11 -13.21 -20.93
CA MET A 34 -4.14 -12.84 -19.51
C MET A 34 -4.64 -13.97 -18.61
N LYS A 35 -5.68 -14.71 -19.04
CA LYS A 35 -6.18 -15.87 -18.30
C LYS A 35 -5.14 -16.98 -18.22
N LYS A 36 -4.39 -17.21 -19.29
CA LYS A 36 -3.29 -18.18 -19.31
C LYS A 36 -2.18 -17.72 -18.36
N ALA A 37 -1.72 -16.48 -18.48
CA ALA A 37 -0.69 -15.91 -17.62
C ALA A 37 -1.08 -15.97 -16.12
N ALA A 38 -2.33 -15.67 -15.79
CA ALA A 38 -2.83 -15.75 -14.42
C ALA A 38 -2.75 -17.15 -13.81
N LYS A 39 -2.92 -18.21 -14.64
CA LYS A 39 -2.77 -19.60 -14.20
C LYS A 39 -1.30 -20.02 -14.03
N GLU A 40 -0.41 -19.41 -14.79
CA GLU A 40 1.02 -19.73 -14.81
C GLU A 40 1.81 -18.94 -13.76
N ASN A 41 1.26 -17.84 -13.23
CA ASN A 41 1.90 -17.06 -12.18
C ASN A 41 2.24 -17.91 -10.95
N ASP A 42 3.45 -17.75 -10.42
CA ASP A 42 3.90 -18.47 -9.21
C ASP A 42 3.43 -17.80 -7.93
N TYR A 43 3.28 -16.49 -7.95
CA TYR A 43 2.80 -15.71 -6.81
C TYR A 43 2.13 -14.41 -7.25
N LEU A 44 1.38 -13.83 -6.31
CA LEU A 44 0.85 -12.48 -6.38
C LEU A 44 1.67 -11.57 -5.48
N GLY A 45 2.31 -10.55 -6.05
CA GLY A 45 2.98 -9.48 -5.32
C GLY A 45 1.99 -8.37 -4.97
N MET A 46 1.99 -7.91 -3.73
CA MET A 46 1.10 -6.86 -3.26
C MET A 46 1.89 -5.76 -2.52
N ASN A 47 1.78 -4.52 -3.00
CA ASN A 47 2.23 -3.33 -2.29
C ASN A 47 1.06 -2.77 -1.48
N HIS A 48 1.26 -2.57 -0.19
CA HIS A 48 0.22 -2.04 0.70
C HIS A 48 0.81 -0.99 1.64
N TYR A 49 0.27 0.22 1.62
CA TYR A 49 0.71 1.32 2.47
C TYR A 49 -0.41 1.94 3.30
N GLN A 50 -1.59 2.01 2.75
CA GLN A 50 -2.72 2.67 3.37
C GLN A 50 -4.04 2.11 2.84
N SER A 51 -5.09 2.28 3.62
CA SER A 51 -6.46 2.03 3.20
C SER A 51 -7.23 3.34 3.09
N HIS A 52 -8.32 3.34 2.36
CA HIS A 52 -9.18 4.50 2.23
C HIS A 52 -10.60 4.13 2.61
N PHE A 53 -11.26 5.01 3.35
CA PHE A 53 -12.71 4.97 3.52
C PHE A 53 -13.32 5.88 2.47
N ILE A 54 -14.25 5.33 1.71
CA ILE A 54 -14.90 6.02 0.59
C ILE A 54 -16.39 6.05 0.87
N LYS A 55 -17.02 7.21 0.66
CA LYS A 55 -18.47 7.35 0.61
C LYS A 55 -18.92 7.76 -0.79
N ALA A 56 -20.19 7.52 -1.11
CA ALA A 56 -20.77 7.96 -2.36
C ALA A 56 -20.64 9.50 -2.51
N TYR A 57 -20.39 9.95 -3.71
CA TYR A 57 -20.18 11.36 -4.00
C TYR A 57 -20.74 11.74 -5.39
N ASP A 58 -21.46 12.82 -5.45
CA ASP A 58 -22.11 13.32 -6.67
C ASP A 58 -21.85 14.81 -6.95
N GLY A 59 -20.90 15.40 -6.21
CA GLY A 59 -20.49 16.79 -6.40
C GLY A 59 -19.42 16.97 -7.48
N GLU A 60 -18.79 18.13 -7.52
CA GLU A 60 -17.71 18.42 -8.46
C GLU A 60 -16.42 17.63 -8.18
N ASN A 61 -15.68 17.30 -9.24
CA ASN A 61 -14.41 16.59 -9.12
C ASN A 61 -13.37 17.47 -8.43
N GLU A 62 -12.71 16.93 -7.40
CA GLU A 62 -11.60 17.57 -6.70
C GLU A 62 -10.54 16.52 -6.35
N ILE A 63 -9.43 16.54 -7.07
CA ILE A 63 -8.28 15.65 -6.78
C ILE A 63 -7.08 16.52 -6.48
N HIS A 64 -6.51 16.35 -5.28
CA HIS A 64 -5.28 17.01 -4.86
C HIS A 64 -4.33 16.00 -4.26
N HIS A 65 -3.13 15.88 -4.85
CA HIS A 65 -2.07 15.04 -4.34
C HIS A 65 -1.19 15.82 -3.37
N ASN A 66 -1.00 15.28 -2.19
CA ASN A 66 -0.13 15.83 -1.18
C ASN A 66 1.34 15.43 -1.47
N GLY A 67 1.89 15.95 -2.56
CA GLY A 67 3.29 15.70 -2.94
C GLY A 67 4.30 16.45 -2.06
N THR A 68 3.93 17.64 -1.58
CA THR A 68 4.78 18.50 -0.74
C THR A 68 4.84 18.04 0.72
N GLY A 69 3.89 17.20 1.15
CA GLY A 69 3.83 16.67 2.51
C GLY A 69 3.07 17.55 3.50
N GLU A 70 2.26 18.48 3.05
CA GLU A 70 1.41 19.26 3.94
C GLU A 70 0.21 18.45 4.40
N LYS A 71 0.09 18.27 5.72
CA LYS A 71 -1.02 17.53 6.32
C LYS A 71 -2.36 18.25 6.09
N GLY A 72 -3.42 17.47 5.79
CA GLY A 72 -4.75 18.00 5.55
C GLY A 72 -5.00 18.49 4.12
N THR A 73 -4.01 18.42 3.24
CA THR A 73 -4.13 18.93 1.86
C THR A 73 -4.56 17.88 0.84
N LYS A 74 -4.42 16.59 1.16
CA LYS A 74 -4.79 15.51 0.22
C LYS A 74 -6.30 15.39 0.10
N LYS A 75 -6.81 15.50 -1.12
CA LYS A 75 -8.22 15.36 -1.43
C LYS A 75 -8.44 14.34 -2.53
N PHE A 76 -9.51 13.62 -2.43
CA PHE A 76 -10.01 12.76 -3.50
C PHE A 76 -11.54 12.80 -3.48
N LYS A 77 -12.11 13.44 -4.49
CA LYS A 77 -13.55 13.48 -4.75
C LYS A 77 -13.74 13.29 -6.25
N LEU A 78 -14.43 12.26 -6.62
CA LEU A 78 -14.72 11.95 -8.02
C LEU A 78 -16.20 11.63 -8.16
N LYS A 79 -16.89 12.46 -8.94
CA LYS A 79 -18.33 12.34 -9.21
C LYS A 79 -18.66 10.95 -9.75
N GLY A 80 -19.69 10.32 -9.19
CA GLY A 80 -20.13 9.00 -9.58
C GLY A 80 -19.25 7.84 -9.06
N VAL A 81 -18.08 8.14 -8.47
CA VAL A 81 -17.15 7.14 -7.91
C VAL A 81 -17.13 7.20 -6.39
N GLY A 82 -16.80 8.38 -5.83
CA GLY A 82 -16.80 8.54 -4.38
C GLY A 82 -15.89 9.66 -3.90
N GLU A 83 -15.99 9.97 -2.62
CA GLU A 83 -15.03 10.82 -1.93
C GLU A 83 -14.36 10.10 -0.78
N ARG A 84 -13.06 10.40 -0.61
CA ARG A 84 -12.29 9.92 0.53
C ARG A 84 -12.76 10.61 1.80
N VAL A 85 -13.00 9.82 2.84
CA VAL A 85 -13.34 10.34 4.17
C VAL A 85 -12.30 9.88 5.20
N PHE A 86 -12.05 10.73 6.17
CA PHE A 86 -11.30 10.38 7.37
C PHE A 86 -12.28 9.88 8.43
N LYS A 87 -11.91 8.81 9.09
CA LYS A 87 -12.74 8.21 10.14
C LYS A 87 -12.15 8.58 11.50
N GLU A 88 -13.00 9.01 12.41
CA GLU A 88 -12.62 9.33 13.77
C GLU A 88 -11.93 8.13 14.45
N GLY A 89 -10.87 8.40 15.22
CA GLY A 89 -10.09 7.38 15.91
C GLY A 89 -9.06 6.64 15.06
N ILE A 90 -9.02 6.89 13.73
CA ILE A 90 -7.97 6.32 12.86
C ILE A 90 -6.88 7.35 12.63
N PRO A 91 -5.64 7.09 13.10
CA PRO A 91 -4.53 8.02 12.93
C PRO A 91 -4.10 8.13 11.47
N THR A 92 -3.42 9.23 11.17
CA THR A 92 -2.77 9.47 9.88
C THR A 92 -1.29 9.73 10.06
N THR A 93 -0.50 9.42 9.04
CA THR A 93 0.88 9.91 8.93
C THR A 93 0.90 11.42 8.72
N ASP A 94 2.09 12.03 8.72
CA ASP A 94 2.27 13.45 8.39
C ASP A 94 1.86 13.81 6.94
N TRP A 95 1.60 12.83 6.11
CA TRP A 95 1.20 12.96 4.71
C TRP A 95 -0.21 12.44 4.43
N ASP A 96 -1.09 12.46 5.44
CA ASP A 96 -2.51 12.07 5.34
C ASP A 96 -2.73 10.61 4.92
N TRP A 97 -1.76 9.74 5.14
CA TRP A 97 -1.96 8.31 4.95
C TRP A 97 -2.66 7.74 6.17
N LEU A 98 -3.80 7.12 5.97
CA LEU A 98 -4.50 6.44 7.05
C LEU A 98 -3.69 5.24 7.53
N ILE A 99 -3.41 5.21 8.83
CA ILE A 99 -2.79 4.06 9.48
C ILE A 99 -3.90 3.11 9.89
N TYR A 100 -4.23 2.18 8.99
CA TYR A 100 -5.26 1.17 9.18
C TYR A 100 -4.72 -0.22 8.80
N PRO A 101 -3.96 -0.86 9.71
CA PRO A 101 -3.26 -2.12 9.43
C PRO A 101 -4.19 -3.28 9.10
N GLN A 102 -5.41 -3.30 9.67
CA GLN A 102 -6.44 -4.28 9.34
C GLN A 102 -6.75 -4.30 7.84
N GLY A 103 -6.59 -3.19 7.13
CA GLY A 103 -6.82 -3.14 5.68
C GLY A 103 -5.93 -4.09 4.87
N MET A 104 -4.74 -4.42 5.36
CA MET A 104 -3.89 -5.46 4.77
C MET A 104 -4.54 -6.85 4.91
N TYR A 105 -5.02 -7.18 6.09
CA TYR A 105 -5.77 -8.41 6.34
C TYR A 105 -7.01 -8.50 5.45
N ASP A 106 -7.82 -7.45 5.41
CA ASP A 106 -9.05 -7.41 4.63
C ASP A 106 -8.78 -7.65 3.14
N MET A 107 -7.71 -7.06 2.61
CA MET A 107 -7.29 -7.26 1.21
C MET A 107 -6.81 -8.69 0.95
N ILE A 108 -5.98 -9.25 1.83
CA ILE A 108 -5.49 -10.63 1.71
C ILE A 108 -6.67 -11.62 1.75
N MET A 109 -7.59 -11.45 2.69
CA MET A 109 -8.77 -12.33 2.81
C MET A 109 -9.74 -12.15 1.62
N ARG A 110 -9.84 -10.95 1.08
CA ARG A 110 -10.58 -10.70 -0.16
C ARG A 110 -9.96 -11.46 -1.35
N ILE A 111 -8.63 -11.39 -1.50
CA ILE A 111 -7.91 -12.14 -2.54
C ILE A 111 -8.18 -13.64 -2.36
N LYS A 112 -8.00 -14.17 -1.16
CA LYS A 112 -8.27 -15.58 -0.86
C LYS A 112 -9.69 -16.00 -1.25
N LYS A 113 -10.69 -15.15 -0.99
CA LYS A 113 -12.10 -15.44 -1.28
C LYS A 113 -12.44 -15.31 -2.77
N GLN A 114 -11.95 -14.26 -3.41
CA GLN A 114 -12.35 -13.93 -4.79
C GLN A 114 -11.48 -14.59 -5.86
N TYR A 115 -10.23 -14.93 -5.52
CA TYR A 115 -9.25 -15.52 -6.42
C TYR A 115 -8.65 -16.80 -5.81
N PRO A 116 -9.46 -17.84 -5.56
CA PRO A 116 -9.04 -19.01 -4.77
C PRO A 116 -7.89 -19.82 -5.40
N ASN A 117 -7.58 -19.58 -6.66
CA ASN A 117 -6.52 -20.28 -7.39
C ASN A 117 -5.14 -19.58 -7.29
N TYR A 118 -4.99 -18.51 -6.49
CA TYR A 118 -3.67 -17.94 -6.27
C TYR A 118 -2.75 -18.97 -5.58
N LYS A 119 -1.49 -19.04 -6.01
CA LYS A 119 -0.53 -20.00 -5.44
C LYS A 119 0.10 -19.47 -4.14
N ALA A 120 0.53 -18.23 -4.13
CA ALA A 120 1.13 -17.57 -2.98
C ALA A 120 0.92 -16.06 -3.04
N ILE A 121 0.96 -15.39 -1.88
CA ILE A 121 0.99 -13.93 -1.77
C ILE A 121 2.34 -13.52 -1.14
N TYR A 122 2.96 -12.50 -1.71
CA TYR A 122 4.08 -11.79 -1.12
C TYR A 122 3.69 -10.33 -0.93
N ILE A 123 3.87 -9.82 0.29
CA ILE A 123 3.81 -8.38 0.51
C ILE A 123 5.14 -7.80 0.04
N THR A 124 5.15 -7.31 -1.18
CA THR A 124 6.36 -6.84 -1.86
C THR A 124 6.79 -5.46 -1.38
N GLU A 125 5.86 -4.68 -0.85
CA GLU A 125 6.18 -3.43 -0.18
C GLU A 125 5.16 -3.12 0.92
N ASN A 126 5.67 -2.73 2.09
CA ASN A 126 4.92 -2.08 3.15
C ASN A 126 5.87 -1.20 3.96
N GLY A 127 5.46 0.00 4.31
CA GLY A 127 6.29 0.94 5.06
C GLY A 127 5.60 2.29 5.25
N MET A 128 6.26 3.16 5.95
CA MET A 128 5.75 4.47 6.29
C MET A 128 6.81 5.54 6.09
N GLY A 129 6.47 6.59 5.35
CA GLY A 129 7.26 7.82 5.37
C GLY A 129 7.11 8.52 6.73
N TYR A 130 8.21 8.99 7.29
CA TYR A 130 8.26 9.66 8.58
C TYR A 130 9.28 10.79 8.56
N LYS A 131 9.03 11.84 9.35
CA LYS A 131 10.03 12.88 9.60
C LYS A 131 11.00 12.38 10.66
N ASP A 132 12.14 11.93 10.21
CA ASP A 132 13.16 11.45 11.13
C ASP A 132 13.96 12.64 11.70
N ASP A 133 14.09 12.70 13.02
CA ASP A 133 14.97 13.65 13.70
C ASP A 133 16.36 13.03 13.85
N PHE A 134 17.33 13.61 13.13
CA PHE A 134 18.72 13.19 13.22
C PHE A 134 19.43 13.85 14.40
N ASN A 135 19.83 13.05 15.38
CA ASN A 135 20.55 13.52 16.55
C ASN A 135 21.89 12.78 16.69
N ASN A 136 22.94 13.34 16.09
CA ASN A 136 24.31 12.77 16.13
C ASN A 136 24.37 11.26 15.81
N GLY A 137 23.69 10.84 14.76
CA GLY A 137 23.62 9.43 14.34
C GLY A 137 22.57 8.60 15.06
N ASN A 138 21.86 9.15 16.03
CA ASN A 138 20.76 8.48 16.72
C ASN A 138 19.43 8.96 16.14
N ILE A 139 18.63 8.03 15.61
CA ILE A 139 17.33 8.30 15.02
C ILE A 139 16.27 7.41 15.69
N ASP A 140 15.40 8.03 16.49
CA ASP A 140 14.24 7.35 17.07
C ASP A 140 13.03 7.47 16.16
N ASP A 141 12.78 6.41 15.42
CA ASP A 141 11.65 6.28 14.53
C ASP A 141 10.61 5.25 15.04
N SER A 142 10.37 5.26 16.34
CA SER A 142 9.40 4.38 17.01
C SER A 142 8.03 4.32 16.33
N PRO A 143 7.45 5.43 15.79
CA PRO A 143 6.20 5.35 15.05
C PRO A 143 6.26 4.46 13.80
N ARG A 144 7.44 4.33 13.15
CA ARG A 144 7.63 3.38 12.04
C ARG A 144 7.63 1.94 12.54
N ILE A 145 8.24 1.70 13.70
CA ILE A 145 8.19 0.38 14.35
C ILE A 145 6.75 0.00 14.63
N ASP A 146 5.98 0.88 15.26
CA ASP A 146 4.57 0.63 15.61
C ASP A 146 3.72 0.36 14.36
N TYR A 147 3.95 1.11 13.29
CA TYR A 147 3.27 0.90 12.02
C TYR A 147 3.55 -0.50 11.44
N ILE A 148 4.83 -0.87 11.33
CA ILE A 148 5.24 -2.17 10.75
C ILE A 148 4.75 -3.31 11.65
N LYS A 149 4.91 -3.17 12.97
CA LYS A 149 4.47 -4.16 13.94
C LYS A 149 2.99 -4.50 13.80
N GLN A 150 2.14 -3.49 13.77
CA GLN A 150 0.69 -3.68 13.63
C GLN A 150 0.33 -4.33 12.28
N HIS A 151 1.01 -3.97 11.19
CA HIS A 151 0.78 -4.61 9.89
C HIS A 151 1.21 -6.08 9.90
N LEU A 152 2.33 -6.42 10.52
CA LEU A 152 2.78 -7.80 10.68
C LEU A 152 1.81 -8.63 11.53
N GLN A 153 1.25 -8.06 12.60
CA GLN A 153 0.24 -8.74 13.43
C GLN A 153 -1.00 -9.11 12.61
N TRP A 154 -1.53 -8.18 11.81
CA TRP A 154 -2.67 -8.44 10.93
C TRP A 154 -2.33 -9.39 9.77
N LEU A 155 -1.09 -9.35 9.27
CA LEU A 155 -0.60 -10.32 8.29
C LEU A 155 -0.56 -11.73 8.89
N LEU A 156 0.00 -11.90 10.09
CA LEU A 156 0.01 -13.18 10.81
C LEU A 156 -1.41 -13.70 11.01
N LYS A 157 -2.33 -12.84 11.41
CA LYS A 157 -3.75 -13.19 11.53
C LYS A 157 -4.33 -13.73 10.21
N SER A 158 -3.96 -13.15 9.07
CA SER A 158 -4.41 -13.66 7.77
C SER A 158 -3.86 -15.06 7.45
N ILE A 159 -2.64 -15.35 7.88
CA ILE A 159 -2.02 -16.69 7.75
C ILE A 159 -2.75 -17.70 8.64
N GLU A 160 -3.02 -17.34 9.89
CA GLU A 160 -3.81 -18.17 10.82
C GLU A 160 -5.19 -18.50 10.24
N ASP A 161 -5.82 -17.53 9.57
CA ASP A 161 -7.12 -17.72 8.89
C ASP A 161 -6.97 -18.40 7.50
N GLY A 162 -5.79 -18.97 7.22
CA GLY A 162 -5.52 -19.87 6.11
C GLY A 162 -5.19 -19.18 4.79
N ALA A 163 -4.68 -17.95 4.81
CA ALA A 163 -4.09 -17.34 3.62
C ALA A 163 -2.66 -17.85 3.38
N ASN A 164 -2.30 -18.11 2.13
CA ASN A 164 -0.96 -18.57 1.78
C ASN A 164 -0.01 -17.40 1.51
N VAL A 165 0.35 -16.65 2.56
CA VAL A 165 1.35 -15.58 2.49
C VAL A 165 2.73 -16.16 2.77
N LYS A 166 3.71 -15.86 1.91
CA LYS A 166 5.05 -16.46 1.93
C LYS A 166 6.16 -15.47 2.23
N GLY A 167 5.91 -14.18 2.10
CA GLY A 167 6.94 -13.19 2.36
C GLY A 167 6.39 -11.80 2.63
N TYR A 168 7.22 -11.02 3.31
CA TYR A 168 6.95 -9.62 3.62
C TYR A 168 8.23 -8.81 3.50
N PHE A 169 8.17 -7.72 2.76
CA PHE A 169 9.30 -6.84 2.49
C PHE A 169 8.98 -5.42 2.92
N VAL A 170 9.87 -4.85 3.72
CA VAL A 170 9.73 -3.46 4.16
C VAL A 170 10.18 -2.50 3.06
N TRP A 171 9.40 -1.52 2.75
CA TRP A 171 9.80 -0.36 1.98
C TRP A 171 10.19 0.78 2.91
N SER A 172 11.50 1.08 3.00
CA SER A 172 12.62 0.56 2.24
C SER A 172 13.83 0.31 3.16
N LEU A 173 14.86 -0.33 2.65
CA LEU A 173 16.09 -0.53 3.41
C LEU A 173 16.76 0.80 3.77
N MET A 174 16.87 1.71 2.80
CA MET A 174 17.49 3.03 2.94
C MET A 174 16.52 4.13 2.54
N ASP A 175 16.73 5.34 3.04
CA ASP A 175 16.03 6.51 2.52
C ASP A 175 16.35 6.69 1.04
N VAL A 176 15.32 6.84 0.22
CA VAL A 176 15.41 6.91 -1.25
C VAL A 176 14.70 8.13 -1.79
N PHE A 177 15.01 8.46 -3.03
CA PHE A 177 14.24 9.43 -3.79
C PHE A 177 12.87 8.85 -4.13
N SER A 178 11.82 9.60 -3.84
CA SER A 178 10.45 9.27 -4.21
C SER A 178 10.01 10.06 -5.43
N TRP A 179 9.48 9.39 -6.45
CA TRP A 179 8.97 10.04 -7.66
C TRP A 179 7.96 11.16 -7.38
N SER A 180 7.11 10.96 -6.36
CA SER A 180 6.06 11.91 -6.02
C SER A 180 6.47 12.96 -4.99
N ASN A 181 7.52 12.72 -4.21
CA ASN A 181 7.84 13.51 -3.01
C ASN A 181 9.30 13.98 -2.97
N GLY A 182 10.13 13.57 -3.92
CA GLY A 182 11.55 13.86 -3.90
C GLY A 182 12.22 13.24 -2.67
N TYR A 183 13.00 14.03 -1.95
CA TYR A 183 13.67 13.65 -0.71
C TYR A 183 12.91 14.05 0.57
N ASN A 184 11.70 14.57 0.44
CA ASN A 184 10.96 15.12 1.58
C ASN A 184 10.45 14.06 2.56
N LYS A 185 10.26 12.81 2.10
CA LYS A 185 9.76 11.70 2.90
C LYS A 185 10.84 10.65 3.05
N ARG A 186 11.07 10.23 4.29
CA ARG A 186 12.04 9.19 4.62
C ARG A 186 11.32 7.88 4.91
N TYR A 187 11.58 6.87 4.11
CA TYR A 187 10.94 5.55 4.21
C TYR A 187 11.89 4.48 4.76
N GLY A 188 13.20 4.75 4.72
CA GLY A 188 14.23 3.77 5.01
C GLY A 188 14.28 3.33 6.47
N LEU A 189 14.73 2.11 6.68
CA LEU A 189 15.24 1.64 7.97
C LEU A 189 16.61 2.28 8.29
N PHE A 190 17.34 2.69 7.26
CA PHE A 190 18.57 3.46 7.37
C PHE A 190 18.34 4.89 6.92
N TYR A 191 18.75 5.84 7.76
CA TYR A 191 18.82 7.24 7.40
C TYR A 191 19.98 7.46 6.44
N VAL A 192 19.75 8.21 5.38
CA VAL A 192 20.80 8.65 4.45
C VAL A 192 20.98 10.15 4.59
N ASP A 193 22.18 10.60 4.93
CA ASP A 193 22.54 11.99 4.74
C ASP A 193 22.76 12.22 3.24
N TYR A 194 21.86 12.96 2.63
CA TYR A 194 21.89 13.15 1.17
C TYR A 194 23.07 14.01 0.69
N ASN A 195 23.76 14.74 1.57
CA ASN A 195 24.93 15.54 1.23
C ASN A 195 26.22 14.69 1.28
N THR A 196 26.38 13.91 2.36
CA THR A 196 27.61 13.12 2.58
C THR A 196 27.48 11.67 2.08
N GLN A 197 26.25 11.20 1.85
CA GLN A 197 25.92 9.82 1.52
C GLN A 197 26.22 8.83 2.65
N GLU A 198 26.44 9.31 3.86
CA GLU A 198 26.57 8.46 5.04
C GLU A 198 25.23 7.83 5.41
N ARG A 199 25.26 6.61 5.96
CA ARG A 199 24.08 5.82 6.33
C ARG A 199 24.12 5.51 7.80
N TYR A 200 23.01 5.78 8.47
CA TYR A 200 22.84 5.55 9.90
C TYR A 200 21.65 4.63 10.14
N PRO A 201 21.84 3.48 10.84
CA PRO A 201 20.71 2.62 11.16
C PRO A 201 19.77 3.35 12.11
N LYS A 202 18.47 3.34 11.81
CA LYS A 202 17.44 3.86 12.68
C LYS A 202 17.06 2.81 13.72
N LYS A 203 16.29 3.20 14.73
CA LYS A 203 15.79 2.27 15.75
C LYS A 203 14.99 1.11 15.11
N SER A 204 14.22 1.41 14.07
CA SER A 204 13.48 0.41 13.29
C SER A 204 14.38 -0.63 12.61
N ALA A 205 15.60 -0.28 12.21
CA ALA A 205 16.53 -1.24 11.60
C ALA A 205 16.92 -2.34 12.59
N TYR A 206 17.25 -1.98 13.80
CA TYR A 206 17.61 -2.93 14.86
C TYR A 206 16.41 -3.80 15.27
N TRP A 207 15.25 -3.18 15.41
CA TRP A 207 14.01 -3.90 15.72
C TRP A 207 13.65 -4.89 14.61
N TYR A 208 13.67 -4.46 13.34
CA TYR A 208 13.32 -5.33 12.22
C TYR A 208 14.33 -6.46 12.01
N LYS A 209 15.60 -6.20 12.28
CA LYS A 209 16.63 -7.27 12.35
C LYS A 209 16.22 -8.32 13.37
N SER A 210 15.86 -7.94 14.60
CA SER A 210 15.40 -8.87 15.63
C SER A 210 14.20 -9.69 15.16
N VAL A 211 13.18 -9.05 14.59
CA VAL A 211 12.00 -9.74 14.02
C VAL A 211 12.40 -10.75 12.94
N SER A 212 13.36 -10.37 12.08
CA SER A 212 13.84 -11.26 11.00
C SER A 212 14.58 -12.50 11.53
N GLU A 213 15.28 -12.36 12.65
CA GLU A 213 16.04 -13.43 13.28
C GLU A 213 15.16 -14.34 14.15
N THR A 214 14.32 -13.74 15.01
CA THR A 214 13.49 -14.49 15.97
C THR A 214 12.16 -14.97 15.38
N LYS A 215 11.67 -14.33 14.32
CA LYS A 215 10.33 -14.52 13.76
C LYS A 215 9.20 -14.11 14.73
N GLU A 216 9.51 -13.31 15.73
CA GLU A 216 8.54 -12.78 16.71
C GLU A 216 8.29 -11.29 16.48
N VAL A 217 7.03 -10.85 16.68
CA VAL A 217 6.56 -9.48 16.40
C VAL A 217 6.04 -8.81 17.66
#